data_e52fa8fe7c4fd6c4ee21adb8abfe3bd3
#
_entry.id   e52fa8fe7c4fd6c4ee21adb8abfe3bd3
#
_cell.length_a   1.000
_cell.length_b   1.000
_cell.length_c   1.000
_cell.angle_alpha   90.00
_cell.angle_beta   90.00
_cell.angle_gamma   90.00
#
_symmetry.space_group_name_H-M   'P 1'
#
loop_
_entity.id
_entity.type
_entity.pdbx_description
1 polymer ?
#
loop_
_entity_poly.entity_id
_entity_poly.type
_entity_poly.pdbx_seq_one_letter_code
_entity_poly.pdbx_strand_id
1 'polypeptide(L)'
;MNKVVNNAETAIQDIHDGATIMLGGFGLCGIPENCIAALVKKGTKNLTCISNNAGVDDFGIGLMLQQHQVKKMISSYVGENAEFERQLLSGELEVELIPQGTLATRCMAAGYGMPAIFTPAGVGTEVADGKET
;
A
#
# COMPACT_ATOMS: atom_id res chain seq x y z
N MET A 1 -19.05 -14.87 12.48
CA MET A 1 -19.48 -13.49 12.11
C MET A 1 -19.55 -13.41 10.60
N ASN A 2 -20.68 -12.98 10.03
CA ASN A 2 -20.77 -12.74 8.58
C ASN A 2 -20.17 -11.36 8.25
N LYS A 3 -19.16 -11.32 7.36
CA LYS A 3 -18.47 -10.10 6.93
C LYS A 3 -18.81 -9.73 5.48
N VAL A 4 -19.77 -10.43 4.87
CA VAL A 4 -20.20 -10.15 3.50
C VAL A 4 -21.06 -8.90 3.49
N VAL A 5 -20.73 -7.97 2.60
CA VAL A 5 -21.48 -6.74 2.34
C VAL A 5 -21.99 -6.72 0.89
N ASN A 6 -22.99 -5.89 0.60
CA ASN A 6 -23.72 -5.95 -0.67
C ASN A 6 -22.93 -5.41 -1.86
N ASN A 7 -22.02 -4.46 -1.64
CA ASN A 7 -21.26 -3.80 -2.70
C ASN A 7 -19.96 -3.18 -2.16
N ALA A 8 -19.10 -2.75 -3.06
CA ALA A 8 -17.81 -2.17 -2.72
C ALA A 8 -17.93 -0.82 -1.98
N GLU A 9 -18.90 0.00 -2.32
CA GLU A 9 -19.14 1.29 -1.67
C GLU A 9 -19.44 1.09 -0.17
N THR A 10 -20.25 0.09 0.15
CA THR A 10 -20.51 -0.28 1.55
C THR A 10 -19.25 -0.82 2.24
N ALA A 11 -18.44 -1.60 1.51
CA ALA A 11 -17.22 -2.18 2.06
C ALA A 11 -16.17 -1.14 2.46
N ILE A 12 -16.13 0.01 1.76
CA ILE A 12 -15.12 1.07 1.97
C ILE A 12 -15.68 2.31 2.70
N GLN A 13 -16.90 2.24 3.19
CA GLN A 13 -17.60 3.43 3.72
C GLN A 13 -16.89 4.10 4.90
N ASP A 14 -16.19 3.31 5.73
CA ASP A 14 -15.44 3.72 6.91
C ASP A 14 -14.01 4.19 6.60
N ILE A 15 -13.53 4.06 5.36
CA ILE A 15 -12.21 4.56 4.96
C ILE A 15 -12.31 6.08 4.79
N HIS A 16 -11.70 6.82 5.71
CA HIS A 16 -11.69 8.29 5.76
C HIS A 16 -10.36 8.85 5.23
N ASP A 17 -10.29 10.16 5.07
CA ASP A 17 -9.05 10.86 4.72
C ASP A 17 -7.96 10.59 5.77
N GLY A 18 -6.75 10.32 5.30
CA GLY A 18 -5.62 9.98 6.13
C GLY A 18 -5.59 8.53 6.64
N ALA A 19 -6.55 7.69 6.24
CA ALA A 19 -6.57 6.29 6.66
C ALA A 19 -5.34 5.52 6.15
N THR A 20 -4.90 4.53 6.94
CA THR A 20 -3.92 3.52 6.50
C THR A 20 -4.68 2.27 6.08
N ILE A 21 -4.47 1.84 4.85
CA ILE A 21 -5.15 0.68 4.27
C ILE A 21 -4.14 -0.34 3.74
N MET A 22 -4.46 -1.61 3.93
CA MET A 22 -3.70 -2.71 3.34
C MET A 22 -4.46 -3.27 2.14
N LEU A 23 -3.79 -3.33 1.00
CA LEU A 23 -4.35 -3.86 -0.24
C LEU A 23 -3.59 -5.12 -0.63
N GLY A 24 -4.32 -6.22 -0.80
CA GLY A 24 -3.75 -7.48 -1.30
C GLY A 24 -3.40 -7.39 -2.77
N GLY A 25 -2.67 -8.39 -3.23
CA GLY A 25 -2.32 -8.56 -4.64
C GLY A 25 -0.83 -8.71 -4.89
N PHE A 26 -0.52 -9.22 -6.06
CA PHE A 26 0.83 -9.32 -6.61
C PHE A 26 0.79 -8.93 -8.09
N GLY A 27 1.51 -7.89 -8.46
CA GLY A 27 1.33 -7.28 -9.77
C GLY A 27 -0.12 -6.82 -9.94
N LEU A 28 -0.79 -7.33 -10.94
CA LEU A 28 -2.21 -7.05 -11.22
C LEU A 28 -3.14 -8.19 -10.77
N CYS A 29 -2.60 -9.25 -10.14
CA CYS A 29 -3.37 -10.41 -9.74
C CYS A 29 -3.83 -10.31 -8.28
N GLY A 30 -5.11 -10.61 -8.02
CA GLY A 30 -5.66 -10.70 -6.67
C GLY A 30 -5.86 -9.35 -5.97
N ILE A 31 -5.86 -8.25 -6.72
CA ILE A 31 -6.13 -6.91 -6.18
C ILE A 31 -7.64 -6.70 -5.96
N PRO A 32 -8.05 -5.88 -4.99
CA PRO A 32 -9.46 -5.58 -4.73
C PRO A 32 -10.00 -4.51 -5.68
N GLU A 33 -10.12 -4.83 -6.98
CA GLU A 33 -10.45 -3.88 -8.06
C GLU A 33 -11.70 -3.05 -7.79
N ASN A 34 -12.79 -3.70 -7.36
CA ASN A 34 -14.05 -3.00 -7.09
C ASN A 34 -13.93 -2.02 -5.92
N CYS A 35 -13.17 -2.36 -4.88
CA CYS A 35 -12.93 -1.46 -3.75
C CYS A 35 -12.03 -0.29 -4.15
N ILE A 36 -11.03 -0.51 -5.00
CA ILE A 36 -10.19 0.56 -5.55
C ILE A 36 -11.04 1.51 -6.38
N ALA A 37 -11.87 1.01 -7.29
CA ALA A 37 -12.78 1.84 -8.09
C ALA A 37 -13.75 2.65 -7.21
N ALA A 38 -14.28 2.04 -6.16
CA ALA A 38 -15.13 2.73 -5.19
C ALA A 38 -14.39 3.83 -4.42
N LEU A 39 -13.12 3.60 -4.01
CA LEU A 39 -12.28 4.61 -3.37
C LEU A 39 -11.95 5.77 -4.32
N VAL A 40 -11.64 5.49 -5.58
CA VAL A 40 -11.44 6.50 -6.61
C VAL A 40 -12.68 7.39 -6.72
N LYS A 41 -13.87 6.79 -6.83
CA LYS A 41 -15.15 7.52 -6.91
C LYS A 41 -15.46 8.30 -5.64
N LYS A 42 -15.16 7.74 -4.46
CA LYS A 42 -15.36 8.41 -3.16
C LYS A 42 -14.47 9.63 -3.01
N GLY A 43 -13.29 9.64 -3.62
CA GLY A 43 -12.36 10.77 -3.58
C GLY A 43 -11.61 10.92 -2.26
N THR A 44 -11.54 9.89 -1.43
CA THR A 44 -10.79 9.88 -0.16
C THR A 44 -9.32 10.25 -0.39
N LYS A 45 -8.76 11.12 0.45
CA LYS A 45 -7.42 11.71 0.27
C LYS A 45 -6.44 11.33 1.37
N ASN A 46 -5.15 11.60 1.10
CA ASN A 46 -4.04 11.44 2.05
C ASN A 46 -3.90 10.01 2.58
N LEU A 47 -4.24 9.02 1.79
CA LEU A 47 -4.16 7.62 2.19
C LEU A 47 -2.70 7.14 2.33
N THR A 48 -2.45 6.31 3.34
CA THR A 48 -1.25 5.47 3.41
C THR A 48 -1.62 4.09 2.89
N CYS A 49 -1.04 3.68 1.77
CA CYS A 49 -1.30 2.38 1.17
C CYS A 49 -0.16 1.41 1.45
N ILE A 50 -0.48 0.24 1.98
CA ILE A 50 0.45 -0.86 2.23
C ILE A 50 0.10 -1.99 1.27
N SER A 51 1.01 -2.32 0.36
CA SER A 51 0.79 -3.35 -0.66
C SER A 51 2.10 -3.91 -1.17
N ASN A 52 2.07 -5.05 -1.83
CA ASN A 52 3.24 -5.63 -2.49
C ASN A 52 3.83 -4.67 -3.53
N ASN A 53 2.98 -4.07 -4.36
CA ASN A 53 3.36 -3.10 -5.39
C ASN A 53 2.32 -1.99 -5.55
N ALA A 54 2.58 -1.07 -6.48
CA ALA A 54 1.74 0.10 -6.75
C ALA A 54 0.81 -0.05 -7.96
N GLY A 55 0.63 -1.25 -8.50
CA GLY A 55 -0.09 -1.46 -9.76
C GLY A 55 0.68 -0.89 -10.96
N VAL A 56 -0.06 -0.61 -12.03
CA VAL A 56 0.42 0.13 -13.22
C VAL A 56 -0.38 1.43 -13.34
N ASP A 57 -0.02 2.30 -14.29
CA ASP A 57 -0.62 3.64 -14.41
C ASP A 57 -2.15 3.64 -14.47
N ASP A 58 -2.75 2.73 -15.23
CA ASP A 58 -4.18 2.69 -15.52
C ASP A 58 -4.93 1.53 -14.84
N PHE A 59 -4.29 0.85 -13.87
CA PHE A 59 -4.92 -0.27 -13.16
C PHE A 59 -4.40 -0.44 -11.73
N GLY A 60 -5.27 -0.92 -10.84
CA GLY A 60 -4.93 -1.14 -9.44
C GLY A 60 -4.73 0.17 -8.68
N ILE A 61 -3.72 0.24 -7.81
CA ILE A 61 -3.40 1.43 -7.01
C ILE A 61 -3.01 2.61 -7.90
N GLY A 62 -2.53 2.36 -9.13
CA GLY A 62 -2.22 3.41 -10.11
C GLY A 62 -3.38 4.38 -10.33
N LEU A 63 -4.63 3.87 -10.35
CA LEU A 63 -5.82 4.72 -10.46
C LEU A 63 -5.95 5.73 -9.31
N MET A 64 -5.58 5.31 -8.09
CA MET A 64 -5.61 6.17 -6.91
C MET A 64 -4.45 7.19 -6.93
N LEU A 65 -3.29 6.80 -7.46
CA LEU A 65 -2.14 7.69 -7.66
C LEU A 65 -2.48 8.80 -8.66
N GLN A 66 -3.08 8.47 -9.79
CA GLN A 66 -3.55 9.46 -10.78
C GLN A 66 -4.50 10.51 -10.18
N GLN A 67 -5.27 10.13 -9.17
CA GLN A 67 -6.21 11.04 -8.48
C GLN A 67 -5.58 11.73 -7.25
N HIS A 68 -4.26 11.58 -7.03
CA HIS A 68 -3.54 12.13 -5.87
C HIS A 68 -4.23 11.78 -4.54
N GLN A 69 -4.72 10.54 -4.42
CA GLN A 69 -5.37 10.03 -3.21
C GLN A 69 -4.38 9.43 -2.22
N VAL A 70 -3.22 8.99 -2.70
CA VAL A 70 -2.17 8.34 -1.91
C VAL A 70 -1.13 9.36 -1.50
N LYS A 71 -0.93 9.52 -0.20
CA LYS A 71 0.14 10.35 0.39
C LYS A 71 1.41 9.54 0.63
N LYS A 72 1.25 8.29 1.07
CA LYS A 72 2.37 7.41 1.38
C LYS A 72 2.14 6.01 0.84
N MET A 73 3.17 5.44 0.24
CA MET A 73 3.20 4.05 -0.19
C MET A 73 4.24 3.27 0.61
N ILE A 74 3.83 2.16 1.21
CA ILE A 74 4.71 1.17 1.86
C ILE A 74 4.64 -0.10 1.03
N SER A 75 5.75 -0.44 0.36
CA SER A 75 5.75 -1.46 -0.69
C SER A 75 7.09 -2.18 -0.79
N SER A 76 7.09 -3.34 -1.42
CA SER A 76 8.32 -4.08 -1.71
C SER A 76 8.80 -3.89 -3.15
N TYR A 77 7.94 -3.47 -4.05
CA TYR A 77 8.24 -3.23 -5.46
C TYR A 77 7.36 -2.11 -6.02
N VAL A 78 7.94 -1.21 -6.78
CA VAL A 78 7.25 -0.01 -7.28
C VAL A 78 7.51 0.29 -8.77
N GLY A 79 8.09 -0.63 -9.50
CA GLY A 79 8.31 -0.49 -10.96
C GLY A 79 7.01 -0.54 -11.77
N GLU A 80 7.11 -0.23 -13.06
CA GLU A 80 6.03 -0.32 -14.05
C GLU A 80 4.87 0.69 -13.86
N ASN A 81 5.08 1.78 -13.09
CA ASN A 81 4.10 2.83 -12.88
C ASN A 81 4.79 4.20 -13.01
N ALA A 82 4.57 4.86 -14.14
CA ALA A 82 5.22 6.14 -14.46
C ALA A 82 4.71 7.29 -13.58
N GLU A 83 3.43 7.29 -13.24
CA GLU A 83 2.87 8.30 -12.33
C GLU A 83 3.39 8.13 -10.90
N PHE A 84 3.61 6.91 -10.44
CA PHE A 84 4.29 6.65 -9.17
C PHE A 84 5.69 7.28 -9.17
N GLU A 85 6.50 6.99 -10.20
CA GLU A 85 7.85 7.51 -10.34
C GLU A 85 7.87 9.05 -10.36
N ARG A 86 6.96 9.65 -11.13
CA ARG A 86 6.83 11.10 -11.19
C ARG A 86 6.53 11.73 -9.82
N GLN A 87 5.55 11.18 -9.10
CA GLN A 87 5.16 11.70 -7.78
C GLN A 87 6.27 11.51 -6.73
N LEU A 88 6.99 10.39 -6.80
CA LEU A 88 8.14 10.16 -5.92
C LEU A 88 9.25 11.18 -6.18
N LEU A 89 9.64 11.37 -7.43
CA LEU A 89 10.73 12.30 -7.81
C LEU A 89 10.37 13.77 -7.55
N SER A 90 9.09 14.15 -7.65
CA SER A 90 8.62 15.50 -7.32
C SER A 90 8.44 15.73 -5.80
N GLY A 91 8.52 14.69 -4.98
CA GLY A 91 8.28 14.78 -3.53
C GLY A 91 6.80 14.85 -3.14
N GLU A 92 5.88 14.59 -4.07
CA GLU A 92 4.45 14.53 -3.80
C GLU A 92 4.04 13.25 -3.06
N LEU A 93 4.78 12.16 -3.28
CA LEU A 93 4.53 10.84 -2.70
C LEU A 93 5.67 10.41 -1.77
N GLU A 94 5.34 10.11 -0.52
CA GLU A 94 6.27 9.44 0.40
C GLU A 94 6.33 7.95 0.07
N VAL A 95 7.55 7.38 0.06
CA VAL A 95 7.72 5.95 -0.20
C VAL A 95 8.61 5.30 0.85
N GLU A 96 8.15 4.18 1.40
CA GLU A 96 8.93 3.30 2.25
C GLU A 96 9.07 1.94 1.56
N LEU A 97 10.27 1.62 1.11
CA LEU A 97 10.57 0.31 0.54
C LEU A 97 10.91 -0.69 1.65
N ILE A 98 10.27 -1.85 1.60
CA ILE A 98 10.46 -2.93 2.58
C ILE A 98 10.65 -4.24 1.82
N PRO A 99 11.67 -5.04 2.11
CA PRO A 99 11.80 -6.38 1.53
C PRO A 99 10.51 -7.18 1.72
N GLN A 100 10.07 -7.89 0.68
CA GLN A 100 8.75 -8.55 0.68
C GLN A 100 8.54 -9.52 1.85
N GLY A 101 9.55 -10.32 2.17
CA GLY A 101 9.50 -11.21 3.33
C GLY A 101 9.31 -10.46 4.64
N THR A 102 9.96 -9.30 4.78
CA THR A 102 9.82 -8.42 5.94
C THR A 102 8.41 -7.83 6.01
N LEU A 103 7.86 -7.37 4.88
CA LEU A 103 6.47 -6.86 4.83
C LEU A 103 5.47 -7.92 5.28
N ALA A 104 5.56 -9.14 4.76
CA ALA A 104 4.71 -10.26 5.14
C ALA A 104 4.86 -10.62 6.63
N THR A 105 6.10 -10.66 7.13
CA THR A 105 6.38 -10.99 8.53
C THR A 105 5.88 -9.91 9.48
N ARG A 106 5.94 -8.62 9.10
CA ARG A 106 5.34 -7.52 9.87
C ARG A 106 3.82 -7.70 10.02
N CYS A 107 3.13 -8.08 8.94
CA CYS A 107 1.69 -8.38 9.01
C CYS A 107 1.40 -9.54 9.97
N MET A 108 2.19 -10.62 9.89
CA MET A 108 2.07 -11.76 10.79
C MET A 108 2.33 -11.35 12.25
N ALA A 109 3.41 -10.63 12.51
CA ALA A 109 3.80 -10.16 13.84
C ALA A 109 2.69 -9.31 14.48
N ALA A 110 2.11 -8.39 13.72
CA ALA A 110 0.98 -7.58 14.18
C ALA A 110 -0.22 -8.45 14.57
N GLY A 111 -0.54 -9.48 13.79
CA GLY A 111 -1.61 -10.44 14.10
C GLY A 111 -1.38 -11.23 15.40
N TYR A 112 -0.13 -11.44 15.78
CA TYR A 112 0.26 -12.10 17.04
C TYR A 112 0.54 -11.13 18.20
N GLY A 113 0.38 -9.81 17.98
CA GLY A 113 0.68 -8.81 19.00
C GLY A 113 2.18 -8.61 19.26
N MET A 114 3.04 -9.03 18.35
CA MET A 114 4.49 -8.82 18.44
C MET A 114 4.84 -7.41 17.95
N PRO A 115 5.50 -6.57 18.77
CA PRO A 115 5.74 -5.17 18.43
C PRO A 115 6.85 -4.97 17.40
N ALA A 116 7.76 -5.91 17.25
CA ALA A 116 8.90 -5.81 16.34
C ALA A 116 9.36 -7.20 15.88
N ILE A 117 10.07 -7.22 14.76
CA ILE A 117 10.78 -8.38 14.22
C ILE A 117 12.19 -7.97 13.81
N PHE A 118 13.14 -8.88 13.92
CA PHE A 118 14.49 -8.73 13.35
C PHE A 118 14.69 -9.72 12.21
N THR A 119 15.31 -9.27 11.14
CA THR A 119 15.55 -10.07 9.94
C THR A 119 16.88 -9.63 9.30
N PRO A 120 17.66 -10.54 8.71
CA PRO A 120 18.85 -10.16 7.97
C PRO A 120 18.56 -9.50 6.62
N ALA A 121 17.31 -9.49 6.17
CA ALA A 121 16.92 -8.88 4.90
C ALA A 121 17.16 -7.37 4.92
N GLY A 122 17.92 -6.89 3.94
CA GLY A 122 18.25 -5.48 3.81
C GLY A 122 19.49 -5.02 4.58
N VAL A 123 20.13 -5.87 5.37
CA VAL A 123 21.41 -5.53 6.06
C VAL A 123 22.46 -5.11 5.03
N GLY A 124 23.13 -3.98 5.29
CA GLY A 124 24.15 -3.42 4.39
C GLY A 124 23.57 -2.68 3.16
N THR A 125 22.30 -2.40 3.16
CA THR A 125 21.63 -1.58 2.13
C THR A 125 20.92 -0.37 2.77
N GLU A 126 20.56 0.62 1.96
CA GLU A 126 19.79 1.82 2.39
C GLU A 126 18.49 1.47 3.12
N VAL A 127 17.93 0.29 2.86
CA VAL A 127 16.72 -0.19 3.56
C VAL A 127 16.93 -0.35 5.06
N ALA A 128 18.18 -0.57 5.50
CA ALA A 128 18.52 -0.73 6.91
C ALA A 128 18.81 0.60 7.63
N ASP A 129 18.97 1.69 6.89
CA ASP A 129 19.34 2.99 7.47
C ASP A 129 18.28 3.50 8.45
N GLY A 130 18.73 3.94 9.62
CA GLY A 130 17.88 4.45 10.68
C GLY A 130 17.02 3.39 11.40
N LYS A 131 17.21 2.11 11.11
CA LYS A 131 16.51 1.02 11.81
C LYS A 131 17.35 0.48 12.97
N GLU A 132 16.64 0.03 14.01
CA GLU A 132 17.27 -0.66 15.15
C GLU A 132 17.87 -2.00 14.68
N THR A 133 19.08 -2.32 15.15
CA THR A 133 19.84 -3.53 14.79
C THR A 133 20.22 -4.31 16.04
#